data_a4092d2d0d74c58eab19d9b5562ce06f
#
_entry.id   a4092d2d0d74c58eab19d9b5562ce06f
#
_cell.length_a   1.000
_cell.length_b   1.000
_cell.length_c   1.000
_cell.angle_alpha   90.00
_cell.angle_beta   90.00
_cell.angle_gamma   90.00
#
_symmetry.space_group_name_H-M   'P 1'
#
loop_
_entity.id
_entity.type
_entity.pdbx_description
1 polymer ?
#
loop_
_entity_poly.entity_id
_entity_poly.type
_entity_poly.pdbx_seq_one_letter_code
_entity_poly.pdbx_strand_id
1 'polypeptide(L)'
;MGFLAERAVDAVEEMDRPDCDERKLARTYRQFPLINWAVSGWHGVYRRQLRPLLRPNGPNTLLDIGSGGGDIPRAIAKWAARDGIPLVITAIDPDERAHAFAVSRPKVDGLVFHRALSSELVAEGRTFDLVTSNHLLHHLDAAQLTALLSDSQQLCARAAIHNDIRRSPVAYGLFSVGTLPFFPGSFIRADGLTSIRRSYTTHELARIVPPGWTVSTKRPFHHLLTYRPQSDA
;
A
#
# COMPACT_ATOMS: atom_id res chain seq x y z
N MET A 1 30.65 4.33 -3.42
CA MET A 1 29.23 4.11 -3.79
C MET A 1 28.37 5.05 -2.95
N GLY A 2 27.35 5.70 -3.53
CA GLY A 2 26.53 6.65 -2.79
C GLY A 2 25.62 5.94 -1.77
N PHE A 3 25.30 6.60 -0.66
CA PHE A 3 24.50 6.11 0.47
C PHE A 3 23.14 5.46 0.08
N LEU A 4 22.58 5.80 -1.10
CA LEU A 4 21.32 5.27 -1.63
C LEU A 4 21.51 4.58 -3.01
N ALA A 5 22.73 4.13 -3.34
CA ALA A 5 22.99 3.47 -4.61
C ALA A 5 22.28 2.09 -4.68
N GLU A 6 22.28 1.38 -3.57
CA GLU A 6 21.69 0.05 -3.45
C GLU A 6 20.53 0.05 -2.42
N ARG A 7 19.62 -0.94 -2.54
CA ARG A 7 18.56 -1.16 -1.55
C ARG A 7 19.15 -1.63 -0.24
N ALA A 8 18.67 -1.08 0.85
CA ALA A 8 18.98 -1.56 2.21
C ALA A 8 18.06 -2.74 2.56
N VAL A 9 18.21 -3.87 1.88
CA VAL A 9 17.30 -5.03 2.00
C VAL A 9 17.25 -5.60 3.42
N ASP A 10 18.36 -5.55 4.14
CA ASP A 10 18.50 -6.08 5.51
C ASP A 10 18.04 -5.07 6.58
N ALA A 11 17.72 -3.84 6.22
CA ALA A 11 17.23 -2.86 7.17
C ALA A 11 15.80 -3.21 7.57
N VAL A 12 15.54 -3.24 8.88
CA VAL A 12 14.21 -3.53 9.45
C VAL A 12 13.62 -2.24 9.98
N GLU A 13 12.34 -1.99 9.69
CA GLU A 13 11.61 -0.88 10.27
C GLU A 13 11.30 -1.17 11.75
N GLU A 14 11.36 -0.14 12.58
CA GLU A 14 11.14 -0.29 14.02
C GLU A 14 9.73 -0.84 14.31
N MET A 15 8.73 -0.45 13.52
CA MET A 15 7.36 -0.93 13.68
C MET A 15 7.19 -2.42 13.32
N ASP A 16 8.05 -2.98 12.48
CA ASP A 16 8.00 -4.40 12.07
C ASP A 16 8.61 -5.32 13.13
N ARG A 17 9.37 -4.78 14.08
CA ARG A 17 10.01 -5.58 15.11
C ARG A 17 8.97 -6.14 16.06
N PRO A 18 9.06 -7.43 16.45
CA PRO A 18 8.10 -8.05 17.36
C PRO A 18 8.13 -7.45 18.76
N ASP A 19 9.27 -6.87 19.16
CA ASP A 19 9.52 -6.26 20.46
C ASP A 19 9.38 -4.72 20.46
N CYS A 20 8.80 -4.13 19.41
CA CYS A 20 8.66 -2.68 19.32
C CYS A 20 7.71 -2.12 20.40
N ASP A 21 7.93 -0.86 20.77
CA ASP A 21 7.07 -0.16 21.73
C ASP A 21 5.63 -0.03 21.17
N GLU A 22 4.69 -0.74 21.79
CA GLU A 22 3.27 -0.76 21.37
C GLU A 22 2.61 0.64 21.41
N ARG A 23 3.02 1.52 22.34
CA ARG A 23 2.47 2.88 22.42
C ARG A 23 2.94 3.72 21.23
N LYS A 24 4.21 3.59 20.85
CA LYS A 24 4.75 4.24 19.65
C LYS A 24 4.11 3.66 18.40
N LEU A 25 3.92 2.34 18.32
CA LEU A 25 3.24 1.67 17.22
C LEU A 25 1.82 2.19 17.04
N ALA A 26 1.01 2.19 18.11
CA ALA A 26 -0.34 2.70 18.08
C ALA A 26 -0.40 4.20 17.69
N ARG A 27 0.61 4.99 18.12
CA ARG A 27 0.72 6.40 17.72
C ARG A 27 1.08 6.53 16.24
N THR A 28 1.96 5.67 15.74
CA THR A 28 2.35 5.61 14.33
C THR A 28 1.11 5.36 13.45
N TYR A 29 0.33 4.33 13.77
CA TYR A 29 -0.92 4.05 13.04
C TYR A 29 -1.93 5.21 13.10
N ARG A 30 -2.03 5.93 14.23
CA ARG A 30 -2.93 7.11 14.31
C ARG A 30 -2.47 8.28 13.45
N GLN A 31 -1.18 8.39 13.18
CA GLN A 31 -0.59 9.48 12.41
C GLN A 31 -0.47 9.16 10.91
N PHE A 32 -0.56 7.89 10.51
CA PHE A 32 -0.54 7.48 9.10
C PHE A 32 -1.56 8.21 8.21
N PRO A 33 -2.82 8.46 8.62
CA PRO A 33 -3.74 9.20 7.79
C PRO A 33 -3.22 10.58 7.38
N LEU A 34 -2.52 11.28 8.28
CA LEU A 34 -1.94 12.60 8.00
C LEU A 34 -0.76 12.51 7.05
N ILE A 35 0.21 11.62 7.35
CA ILE A 35 1.40 11.49 6.50
C ILE A 35 1.03 10.94 5.12
N ASN A 36 0.16 9.93 5.04
CA ASN A 36 -0.27 9.37 3.78
C ASN A 36 -1.10 10.36 2.96
N TRP A 37 -1.92 11.20 3.59
CA TRP A 37 -2.58 12.29 2.90
C TRP A 37 -1.57 13.25 2.24
N ALA A 38 -0.50 13.58 2.95
CA ALA A 38 0.52 14.51 2.46
C ALA A 38 1.41 13.91 1.38
N VAL A 39 1.84 12.66 1.53
CA VAL A 39 2.91 12.08 0.70
C VAL A 39 2.47 10.96 -0.25
N SER A 40 1.52 10.09 0.12
CA SER A 40 1.19 8.92 -0.69
C SER A 40 0.47 9.25 -2.00
N GLY A 41 -0.24 10.39 -2.04
CA GLY A 41 -0.98 10.85 -3.22
C GLY A 41 -2.13 9.93 -3.63
N TRP A 42 -2.69 9.13 -2.73
CA TRP A 42 -3.75 8.16 -3.00
C TRP A 42 -5.04 8.78 -3.52
N HIS A 43 -5.38 10.02 -3.14
CA HIS A 43 -6.52 10.70 -3.73
C HIS A 43 -6.39 10.85 -5.24
N GLY A 44 -5.18 11.14 -5.73
CA GLY A 44 -4.90 11.18 -7.16
C GLY A 44 -4.95 9.79 -7.83
N VAL A 45 -4.53 8.72 -7.13
CA VAL A 45 -4.66 7.34 -7.61
C VAL A 45 -6.13 6.95 -7.69
N TYR A 46 -6.91 7.20 -6.63
CA TYR A 46 -8.34 6.97 -6.65
C TYR A 46 -9.02 7.64 -7.85
N ARG A 47 -8.83 8.95 -8.02
CA ARG A 47 -9.50 9.71 -9.09
C ARG A 47 -9.13 9.27 -10.50
N ARG A 48 -7.86 8.94 -10.74
CA ARG A 48 -7.33 8.68 -12.09
C ARG A 48 -7.25 7.20 -12.46
N GLN A 49 -7.12 6.32 -11.47
CA GLN A 49 -6.89 4.90 -11.71
C GLN A 49 -8.05 4.02 -11.23
N LEU A 50 -8.60 4.27 -10.04
CA LEU A 50 -9.67 3.42 -9.49
C LEU A 50 -11.05 3.86 -9.97
N ARG A 51 -11.40 5.13 -9.74
CA ARG A 51 -12.73 5.67 -10.04
C ARG A 51 -13.23 5.39 -11.45
N PRO A 52 -12.42 5.52 -12.53
CA PRO A 52 -12.86 5.22 -13.89
C PRO A 52 -13.19 3.74 -14.13
N LEU A 53 -12.70 2.85 -13.27
CA LEU A 53 -12.95 1.41 -13.35
C LEU A 53 -14.16 0.97 -12.51
N LEU A 54 -14.67 1.83 -11.63
CA LEU A 54 -15.83 1.52 -10.79
C LEU A 54 -17.14 1.74 -11.58
N ARG A 55 -18.09 0.84 -11.38
CA ARG A 55 -19.45 0.95 -11.95
C ARG A 55 -20.26 1.92 -11.10
N PRO A 56 -20.86 2.97 -11.67
CA PRO A 56 -21.60 3.96 -10.89
C PRO A 56 -22.82 3.37 -10.16
N ASN A 57 -23.51 2.43 -10.79
CA ASN A 57 -24.77 1.87 -10.29
C ASN A 57 -24.72 0.36 -10.02
N GLY A 58 -23.52 -0.24 -9.98
CA GLY A 58 -23.34 -1.67 -9.77
C GLY A 58 -22.49 -1.98 -8.54
N PRO A 59 -22.53 -3.22 -8.08
CA PRO A 59 -21.62 -3.65 -7.03
C PRO A 59 -20.17 -3.56 -7.53
N ASN A 60 -19.30 -3.03 -6.69
CA ASN A 60 -17.86 -3.04 -6.91
C ASN A 60 -17.19 -3.63 -5.70
N THR A 61 -16.13 -4.41 -5.92
CA THR A 61 -15.32 -5.01 -4.87
C THR A 61 -13.87 -4.58 -5.00
N LEU A 62 -13.22 -4.33 -3.88
CA LEU A 62 -11.81 -3.99 -3.81
C LEU A 62 -11.13 -4.78 -2.71
N LEU A 63 -9.98 -5.36 -3.01
CA LEU A 63 -9.06 -5.92 -2.04
C LEU A 63 -7.92 -4.95 -1.81
N ASP A 64 -7.61 -4.66 -0.54
CA ASP A 64 -6.42 -3.90 -0.14
C ASP A 64 -5.47 -4.82 0.63
N ILE A 65 -4.28 -5.06 0.09
CA ILE A 65 -3.28 -6.00 0.63
C ILE A 65 -2.23 -5.23 1.40
N GLY A 66 -1.93 -5.68 2.63
CA GLY A 66 -1.02 -4.99 3.55
C GLY A 66 -1.63 -3.68 4.03
N SER A 67 -2.86 -3.76 4.52
CA SER A 67 -3.66 -2.58 4.87
C SER A 67 -3.15 -1.82 6.10
N GLY A 68 -2.25 -2.40 6.89
CA GLY A 68 -1.73 -1.80 8.11
C GLY A 68 -2.85 -1.35 9.06
N GLY A 69 -2.77 -0.10 9.54
CA GLY A 69 -3.81 0.50 10.38
C GLY A 69 -5.11 0.85 9.66
N GLY A 70 -5.25 0.53 8.37
CA GLY A 70 -6.48 0.68 7.60
C GLY A 70 -6.80 2.10 7.14
N ASP A 71 -5.83 3.00 7.08
CA ASP A 71 -6.08 4.40 6.70
C ASP A 71 -6.40 4.57 5.20
N ILE A 72 -5.70 3.85 4.32
CA ILE A 72 -5.94 3.91 2.87
C ILE A 72 -7.30 3.31 2.48
N PRO A 73 -7.67 2.07 2.87
CA PRO A 73 -8.97 1.54 2.52
C PRO A 73 -10.12 2.37 3.09
N ARG A 74 -9.96 2.98 4.29
CA ARG A 74 -10.94 3.93 4.85
C ARG A 74 -11.05 5.20 4.02
N ALA A 75 -9.94 5.73 3.51
CA ALA A 75 -9.96 6.90 2.64
C ALA A 75 -10.66 6.58 1.30
N ILE A 76 -10.36 5.44 0.68
CA ILE A 76 -11.00 4.98 -0.55
C ILE A 76 -12.52 4.82 -0.35
N ALA A 77 -12.95 4.16 0.73
CA ALA A 77 -14.36 4.00 1.06
C ALA A 77 -15.08 5.36 1.17
N LYS A 78 -14.47 6.33 1.86
CA LYS A 78 -15.02 7.68 1.98
C LYS A 78 -15.10 8.42 0.64
N TRP A 79 -14.12 8.26 -0.25
CA TRP A 79 -14.15 8.90 -1.57
C TRP A 79 -15.21 8.27 -2.46
N ALA A 80 -15.34 6.94 -2.47
CA ALA A 80 -16.38 6.24 -3.21
C ALA A 80 -17.79 6.65 -2.74
N ALA A 81 -18.00 6.71 -1.41
CA ALA A 81 -19.26 7.15 -0.85
C ALA A 81 -19.61 8.61 -1.23
N ARG A 82 -18.62 9.53 -1.24
CA ARG A 82 -18.82 10.92 -1.71
C ARG A 82 -19.18 10.99 -3.19
N ASP A 83 -18.64 10.08 -4.00
CA ASP A 83 -18.94 9.99 -5.42
C ASP A 83 -20.25 9.23 -5.70
N GLY A 84 -20.95 8.74 -4.67
CA GLY A 84 -22.17 7.93 -4.79
C GLY A 84 -21.95 6.55 -5.40
N ILE A 85 -20.74 6.02 -5.34
CA ILE A 85 -20.38 4.74 -5.95
C ILE A 85 -20.40 3.63 -4.90
N PRO A 86 -21.26 2.60 -5.05
CA PRO A 86 -21.26 1.44 -4.14
C PRO A 86 -19.94 0.69 -4.25
N LEU A 87 -19.25 0.52 -3.12
CA LEU A 87 -17.96 -0.18 -3.06
C LEU A 87 -17.83 -0.99 -1.76
N VAL A 88 -17.59 -2.28 -1.90
CA VAL A 88 -17.24 -3.17 -0.79
C VAL A 88 -15.74 -3.39 -0.81
N ILE A 89 -15.08 -3.11 0.32
CA ILE A 89 -13.64 -3.24 0.48
C ILE A 89 -13.33 -4.36 1.48
N THR A 90 -12.53 -5.31 1.06
CA THR A 90 -11.85 -6.26 1.93
C THR A 90 -10.41 -5.79 2.11
N ALA A 91 -10.00 -5.51 3.33
CA ALA A 91 -8.65 -5.10 3.66
C ALA A 91 -7.95 -6.20 4.46
N ILE A 92 -6.79 -6.65 4.00
CA ILE A 92 -6.06 -7.74 4.65
C ILE A 92 -4.68 -7.30 5.11
N ASP A 93 -4.28 -7.84 6.27
CA ASP A 93 -2.94 -7.68 6.81
C ASP A 93 -2.61 -8.91 7.67
N PRO A 94 -1.46 -9.56 7.53
CA PRO A 94 -1.09 -10.71 8.37
C PRO A 94 -0.67 -10.31 9.79
N ASP A 95 -0.24 -9.06 10.03
CA ASP A 95 0.16 -8.59 11.36
C ASP A 95 -1.06 -8.43 12.28
N GLU A 96 -1.08 -9.20 13.36
CA GLU A 96 -2.14 -9.15 14.37
C GLU A 96 -2.29 -7.78 15.00
N ARG A 97 -1.19 -7.05 15.23
CA ARG A 97 -1.20 -5.71 15.84
C ARG A 97 -1.83 -4.68 14.91
N ALA A 98 -1.49 -4.74 13.60
CA ALA A 98 -2.10 -3.91 12.57
C ALA A 98 -3.59 -4.18 12.45
N HIS A 99 -3.98 -5.45 12.36
CA HIS A 99 -5.38 -5.87 12.31
C HIS A 99 -6.16 -5.42 13.56
N ALA A 100 -5.63 -5.70 14.76
CA ALA A 100 -6.26 -5.29 16.02
C ALA A 100 -6.47 -3.77 16.08
N PHE A 101 -5.49 -2.98 15.64
CA PHE A 101 -5.63 -1.53 15.55
C PHE A 101 -6.71 -1.14 14.53
N ALA A 102 -6.70 -1.71 13.33
CA ALA A 102 -7.65 -1.39 12.28
C ALA A 102 -9.10 -1.64 12.73
N VAL A 103 -9.39 -2.79 13.37
CA VAL A 103 -10.73 -3.14 13.84
C VAL A 103 -11.16 -2.35 15.08
N SER A 104 -10.21 -1.82 15.87
CA SER A 104 -10.53 -0.95 17.02
C SER A 104 -11.07 0.44 16.63
N ARG A 105 -10.93 0.82 15.36
CA ARG A 105 -11.37 2.12 14.84
C ARG A 105 -12.86 2.09 14.49
N PRO A 106 -13.55 3.25 14.46
CA PRO A 106 -14.95 3.31 14.07
C PRO A 106 -15.23 2.56 12.76
N LYS A 107 -16.31 1.83 12.71
CA LYS A 107 -16.73 1.10 11.50
C LYS A 107 -16.97 2.07 10.35
N VAL A 108 -16.70 1.59 9.14
CA VAL A 108 -17.03 2.26 7.88
C VAL A 108 -17.84 1.27 7.06
N ASP A 109 -19.00 1.70 6.61
CA ASP A 109 -19.88 0.86 5.82
C ASP A 109 -19.19 0.36 4.55
N GLY A 110 -19.37 -0.92 4.25
CA GLY A 110 -18.74 -1.56 3.11
C GLY A 110 -17.23 -1.87 3.27
N LEU A 111 -16.64 -1.66 4.45
CA LEU A 111 -15.24 -1.99 4.73
C LEU A 111 -15.11 -3.04 5.83
N VAL A 112 -14.44 -4.14 5.50
CA VAL A 112 -14.11 -5.22 6.45
C VAL A 112 -12.61 -5.46 6.48
N PHE A 113 -12.10 -5.82 7.66
CA PHE A 113 -10.70 -6.15 7.88
C PHE A 113 -10.57 -7.63 8.23
N HIS A 114 -9.58 -8.30 7.63
CA HIS A 114 -9.25 -9.69 7.94
C HIS A 114 -7.75 -9.84 8.17
N ARG A 115 -7.39 -10.71 9.10
CA ARG A 115 -6.02 -11.15 9.26
C ARG A 115 -5.77 -12.29 8.29
N ALA A 116 -5.12 -12.00 7.16
CA ALA A 116 -4.88 -12.97 6.10
C ALA A 116 -3.70 -12.56 5.20
N LEU A 117 -3.14 -13.54 4.52
CA LEU A 117 -2.25 -13.36 3.37
C LEU A 117 -3.04 -13.37 2.06
N SER A 118 -2.51 -12.77 1.00
CA SER A 118 -3.12 -12.80 -0.33
C SER A 118 -3.25 -14.23 -0.89
N SER A 119 -2.25 -15.08 -0.61
CA SER A 119 -2.23 -16.49 -1.02
C SER A 119 -3.37 -17.31 -0.42
N GLU A 120 -3.85 -16.96 0.79
CA GLU A 120 -5.00 -17.63 1.40
C GLU A 120 -6.29 -17.34 0.61
N LEU A 121 -6.46 -16.08 0.18
CA LEU A 121 -7.60 -15.68 -0.65
C LEU A 121 -7.54 -16.30 -2.05
N VAL A 122 -6.35 -16.49 -2.60
CA VAL A 122 -6.14 -17.24 -3.84
C VAL A 122 -6.57 -18.70 -3.67
N ALA A 123 -6.15 -19.35 -2.58
CA ALA A 123 -6.53 -20.73 -2.27
C ALA A 123 -8.05 -20.90 -2.05
N GLU A 124 -8.72 -19.85 -1.56
CA GLU A 124 -10.18 -19.79 -1.43
C GLU A 124 -10.90 -19.50 -2.78
N GLY A 125 -10.17 -19.27 -3.86
CA GLY A 125 -10.74 -18.93 -5.17
C GLY A 125 -11.46 -17.58 -5.19
N ARG A 126 -11.06 -16.64 -4.32
CA ARG A 126 -11.66 -15.29 -4.25
C ARG A 126 -11.27 -14.45 -5.45
N THR A 127 -12.15 -13.54 -5.84
CA THR A 127 -11.88 -12.53 -6.86
C THR A 127 -12.50 -11.18 -6.47
N PHE A 128 -11.85 -10.10 -6.91
CA PHE A 128 -12.27 -8.73 -6.65
C PHE A 128 -12.19 -7.93 -7.96
N ASP A 129 -13.04 -6.93 -8.13
CA ASP A 129 -12.91 -6.02 -9.29
C ASP A 129 -11.54 -5.34 -9.32
N LEU A 130 -11.08 -4.87 -8.17
CA LEU A 130 -9.81 -4.15 -8.01
C LEU A 130 -8.97 -4.74 -6.87
N VAL A 131 -7.66 -4.75 -7.06
CA VAL A 131 -6.67 -5.09 -6.02
C VAL A 131 -5.74 -3.90 -5.81
N THR A 132 -5.47 -3.54 -4.57
CA THR A 132 -4.57 -2.42 -4.22
C THR A 132 -3.57 -2.81 -3.13
N SER A 133 -2.46 -2.09 -3.06
CA SER A 133 -1.61 -2.01 -1.88
C SER A 133 -0.93 -0.65 -1.80
N ASN A 134 -0.52 -0.26 -0.60
CA ASN A 134 0.21 0.98 -0.37
C ASN A 134 1.42 0.75 0.52
N HIS A 135 2.59 1.18 0.09
CA HIS A 135 3.84 1.11 0.84
C HIS A 135 4.17 -0.31 1.35
N LEU A 136 3.91 -1.32 0.51
CA LEU A 136 4.13 -2.73 0.82
C LEU A 136 5.36 -3.31 0.12
N LEU A 137 5.62 -2.91 -1.14
CA LEU A 137 6.57 -3.61 -2.00
C LEU A 137 8.01 -3.53 -1.49
N HIS A 138 8.37 -2.44 -0.81
CA HIS A 138 9.72 -2.27 -0.26
C HIS A 138 9.99 -3.17 0.95
N HIS A 139 8.98 -3.73 1.60
CA HIS A 139 9.13 -4.74 2.65
C HIS A 139 9.49 -6.12 2.09
N LEU A 140 9.21 -6.37 0.82
CA LEU A 140 9.30 -7.68 0.20
C LEU A 140 10.68 -7.94 -0.42
N ASP A 141 11.16 -9.17 -0.28
CA ASP A 141 12.25 -9.68 -1.11
C ASP A 141 11.75 -10.00 -2.53
N ALA A 142 12.64 -10.46 -3.42
CA ALA A 142 12.29 -10.71 -4.81
C ALA A 142 11.26 -11.85 -4.98
N ALA A 143 11.34 -12.90 -4.16
CA ALA A 143 10.42 -14.03 -4.21
C ALA A 143 9.02 -13.63 -3.69
N GLN A 144 8.99 -12.92 -2.55
CA GLN A 144 7.77 -12.39 -1.96
C GLN A 144 7.07 -11.38 -2.89
N LEU A 145 7.84 -10.50 -3.55
CA LEU A 145 7.29 -9.56 -4.52
C LEU A 145 6.67 -10.31 -5.71
N THR A 146 7.37 -11.31 -6.25
CA THR A 146 6.83 -12.13 -7.35
C THR A 146 5.54 -12.85 -6.93
N ALA A 147 5.50 -13.41 -5.74
CA ALA A 147 4.32 -14.07 -5.20
C ALA A 147 3.15 -13.08 -5.05
N LEU A 148 3.37 -11.91 -4.44
CA LEU A 148 2.34 -10.87 -4.31
C LEU A 148 1.77 -10.44 -5.67
N LEU A 149 2.64 -10.24 -6.68
CA LEU A 149 2.20 -9.84 -8.01
C LEU A 149 1.40 -10.95 -8.70
N SER A 150 1.80 -12.21 -8.54
CA SER A 150 1.05 -13.38 -9.02
C SER A 150 -0.32 -13.52 -8.34
N ASP A 151 -0.36 -13.40 -7.01
CA ASP A 151 -1.61 -13.41 -6.26
C ASP A 151 -2.55 -12.28 -6.73
N SER A 152 -1.99 -11.08 -6.89
CA SER A 152 -2.76 -9.92 -7.36
C SER A 152 -3.35 -10.12 -8.75
N GLN A 153 -2.64 -10.83 -9.65
CA GLN A 153 -3.16 -11.18 -10.97
C GLN A 153 -4.35 -12.15 -10.88
N GLN A 154 -4.26 -13.14 -10.00
CA GLN A 154 -5.32 -14.14 -9.81
C GLN A 154 -6.55 -13.54 -9.11
N LEU A 155 -6.33 -12.61 -8.17
CA LEU A 155 -7.39 -12.01 -7.36
C LEU A 155 -8.12 -10.86 -8.06
N CYS A 156 -7.54 -10.24 -9.13
CA CYS A 156 -8.15 -9.08 -9.76
C CYS A 156 -8.90 -9.42 -11.06
N ALA A 157 -10.16 -8.98 -11.15
CA ALA A 157 -10.96 -9.11 -12.38
C ALA A 157 -10.77 -7.96 -13.37
N ARG A 158 -10.32 -6.78 -12.92
CA ARG A 158 -10.22 -5.57 -13.76
C ARG A 158 -8.86 -4.89 -13.68
N ALA A 159 -8.33 -4.66 -12.49
CA ALA A 159 -7.01 -4.07 -12.31
C ALA A 159 -6.42 -4.35 -10.94
N ALA A 160 -5.10 -4.55 -10.90
CA ALA A 160 -4.30 -4.45 -9.69
C ALA A 160 -3.41 -3.21 -9.75
N ILE A 161 -3.35 -2.45 -8.64
CA ILE A 161 -2.64 -1.18 -8.54
C ILE A 161 -1.90 -1.11 -7.23
N HIS A 162 -0.57 -1.22 -7.29
CA HIS A 162 0.30 -1.08 -6.12
C HIS A 162 1.01 0.27 -6.16
N ASN A 163 0.91 1.04 -5.07
CA ASN A 163 1.60 2.30 -4.89
C ASN A 163 2.71 2.14 -3.87
N ASP A 164 3.94 2.50 -4.24
CA ASP A 164 5.07 2.43 -3.32
C ASP A 164 6.05 3.59 -3.47
N ILE A 165 6.86 3.80 -2.45
CA ILE A 165 7.90 4.81 -2.41
C ILE A 165 8.98 4.50 -3.45
N ARG A 166 9.53 5.54 -4.06
CA ARG A 166 10.69 5.45 -4.94
C ARG A 166 11.97 5.85 -4.20
N ARG A 167 12.99 5.00 -4.19
CA ARG A 167 14.29 5.34 -3.65
C ARG A 167 14.87 6.57 -4.34
N SER A 168 15.12 7.62 -3.59
CA SER A 168 15.62 8.90 -4.09
C SER A 168 16.37 9.65 -3.00
N PRO A 169 17.62 10.15 -3.28
CA PRO A 169 18.35 11.00 -2.33
C PRO A 169 17.59 12.28 -1.98
N VAL A 170 16.87 12.84 -2.95
CA VAL A 170 16.05 14.05 -2.73
C VAL A 170 14.87 13.74 -1.81
N ALA A 171 14.17 12.61 -2.04
CA ALA A 171 13.08 12.17 -1.15
C ALA A 171 13.58 11.96 0.27
N TYR A 172 14.73 11.31 0.43
CA TYR A 172 15.37 11.08 1.73
C TYR A 172 15.68 12.39 2.46
N GLY A 173 16.32 13.34 1.77
CA GLY A 173 16.66 14.65 2.35
C GLY A 173 15.41 15.46 2.74
N LEU A 174 14.43 15.53 1.85
CA LEU A 174 13.17 16.26 2.13
C LEU A 174 12.39 15.63 3.28
N PHE A 175 12.30 14.30 3.31
CA PHE A 175 11.60 13.59 4.39
C PHE A 175 12.35 13.73 5.72
N SER A 176 13.69 13.64 5.70
CA SER A 176 14.53 13.83 6.88
C SER A 176 14.33 15.19 7.54
N VAL A 177 14.29 16.25 6.74
CA VAL A 177 14.10 17.63 7.24
C VAL A 177 12.63 17.90 7.56
N GLY A 178 11.72 17.50 6.66
CA GLY A 178 10.29 17.81 6.80
C GLY A 178 9.60 17.11 7.95
N THR A 179 10.16 16.00 8.45
CA THR A 179 9.59 15.27 9.60
C THR A 179 10.24 15.61 10.94
N LEU A 180 11.32 16.41 10.95
CA LEU A 180 12.05 16.77 12.19
C LEU A 180 11.16 17.32 13.31
N PRO A 181 10.29 18.32 13.06
CA PRO A 181 9.46 18.91 14.10
C PRO A 181 8.15 18.16 14.35
N PHE A 182 7.86 17.14 13.52
CA PHE A 182 6.59 16.44 13.54
C PHE A 182 6.77 15.00 14.01
N PHE A 183 5.67 14.40 14.45
CA PHE A 183 5.58 12.98 14.81
C PHE A 183 6.44 12.53 16.02
N PRO A 184 6.55 13.34 17.10
CA PRO A 184 7.27 12.91 18.28
C PRO A 184 6.64 11.66 18.88
N GLY A 185 7.48 10.74 19.35
CA GLY A 185 7.04 9.50 20.02
C GLY A 185 6.33 8.50 19.11
N SER A 186 6.60 8.52 17.80
CA SER A 186 6.18 7.52 16.83
C SER A 186 7.39 7.03 16.02
N PHE A 187 7.18 6.01 15.20
CA PHE A 187 8.21 5.46 14.32
C PHE A 187 8.25 6.14 12.95
N ILE A 188 7.30 7.04 12.61
CA ILE A 188 7.14 7.62 11.26
C ILE A 188 8.46 8.12 10.67
N ARG A 189 9.26 8.86 11.44
CA ARG A 189 10.50 9.43 10.92
C ARG A 189 11.57 8.37 10.69
N ALA A 190 11.81 7.49 11.65
CA ALA A 190 12.81 6.43 11.57
C ALA A 190 12.44 5.46 10.44
N ASP A 191 11.22 4.97 10.47
CA ASP A 191 10.73 3.98 9.50
C ASP A 191 10.59 4.56 8.11
N GLY A 192 10.08 5.78 7.95
CA GLY A 192 10.00 6.41 6.64
C GLY A 192 11.36 6.64 5.96
N LEU A 193 12.42 6.93 6.73
CA LEU A 193 13.79 6.98 6.21
C LEU A 193 14.30 5.56 5.84
N THR A 194 13.95 4.56 6.61
CA THR A 194 14.24 3.16 6.32
C THR A 194 13.47 2.68 5.09
N SER A 195 12.17 2.98 4.98
CA SER A 195 11.35 2.68 3.82
C SER A 195 11.94 3.25 2.54
N ILE A 196 12.39 4.53 2.54
CA ILE A 196 13.03 5.13 1.36
C ILE A 196 14.31 4.38 0.98
N ARG A 197 15.11 3.93 1.94
CA ARG A 197 16.35 3.16 1.69
C ARG A 197 16.05 1.74 1.16
N ARG A 198 14.97 1.12 1.60
CA ARG A 198 14.51 -0.20 1.18
C ARG A 198 13.80 -0.19 -0.17
N SER A 199 13.23 0.96 -0.56
CA SER A 199 12.44 1.09 -1.78
C SER A 199 13.24 0.83 -3.04
N TYR A 200 12.55 0.43 -4.08
CA TYR A 200 13.12 0.22 -5.41
C TYR A 200 13.33 1.56 -6.14
N THR A 201 14.28 1.59 -7.08
CA THR A 201 14.27 2.57 -8.17
C THR A 201 13.34 2.07 -9.29
N THR A 202 12.91 2.97 -10.19
CA THR A 202 12.07 2.59 -11.35
C THR A 202 12.75 1.51 -12.20
N HIS A 203 14.05 1.62 -12.39
CA HIS A 203 14.83 0.71 -13.21
C HIS A 203 14.93 -0.69 -12.58
N GLU A 204 15.18 -0.78 -11.26
CA GLU A 204 15.20 -2.05 -10.55
C GLU A 204 13.83 -2.74 -10.64
N LEU A 205 12.77 -1.99 -10.38
CA LEU A 205 11.41 -2.53 -10.38
C LEU A 205 10.99 -3.03 -11.78
N ALA A 206 11.30 -2.25 -12.83
CA ALA A 206 10.99 -2.63 -14.21
C ALA A 206 11.72 -3.91 -14.69
N ARG A 207 12.81 -4.30 -14.03
CA ARG A 207 13.56 -5.53 -14.37
C ARG A 207 13.00 -6.78 -13.71
N ILE A 208 12.28 -6.65 -12.62
CA ILE A 208 11.83 -7.78 -11.80
C ILE A 208 10.33 -8.03 -11.88
N VAL A 209 9.54 -7.05 -12.36
CA VAL A 209 8.10 -7.26 -12.52
C VAL A 209 7.82 -8.26 -13.64
N PRO A 210 6.85 -9.18 -13.45
CA PRO A 210 6.46 -10.14 -14.46
C PRO A 210 5.84 -9.46 -15.70
N PRO A 211 5.76 -10.16 -16.85
CA PRO A 211 5.01 -9.70 -18.01
C PRO A 211 3.58 -9.33 -17.67
N GLY A 212 3.05 -8.31 -18.35
CA GLY A 212 1.69 -7.79 -18.12
C GLY A 212 1.63 -6.66 -17.09
N TRP A 213 2.65 -6.50 -16.24
CA TRP A 213 2.76 -5.38 -15.32
C TRP A 213 3.41 -4.16 -15.97
N THR A 214 2.88 -2.98 -15.67
CA THR A 214 3.46 -1.70 -16.07
C THR A 214 3.96 -0.95 -14.85
N VAL A 215 5.21 -0.49 -14.91
CA VAL A 215 5.82 0.36 -13.89
C VAL A 215 5.80 1.81 -14.38
N SER A 216 5.17 2.69 -13.64
CA SER A 216 5.15 4.12 -13.91
C SER A 216 5.60 4.93 -12.70
N THR A 217 6.16 6.11 -12.94
CA THR A 217 6.51 7.04 -11.87
C THR A 217 5.34 7.96 -11.55
N LYS A 218 5.16 8.22 -10.27
CA LYS A 218 4.17 9.15 -9.76
C LYS A 218 4.83 10.19 -8.88
N ARG A 219 4.52 11.45 -9.10
CA ARG A 219 5.00 12.55 -8.24
C ARG A 219 4.27 12.54 -6.88
N PRO A 220 4.98 12.93 -5.77
CA PRO A 220 6.40 13.26 -5.73
C PRO A 220 7.25 12.02 -5.51
N PHE A 221 7.71 11.16 -5.63
CA PHE A 221 8.64 10.06 -5.30
C PHE A 221 7.95 8.73 -5.06
N HIS A 222 7.00 8.39 -5.93
CA HIS A 222 6.33 7.08 -5.88
C HIS A 222 6.43 6.34 -7.21
N HIS A 223 6.14 5.05 -7.12
CA HIS A 223 5.84 4.18 -8.26
C HIS A 223 4.37 3.78 -8.22
N LEU A 224 3.81 3.56 -9.40
CA LEU A 224 2.61 2.77 -9.57
C LEU A 224 2.95 1.55 -10.40
N LEU A 225 2.70 0.37 -9.86
CA LEU A 225 2.64 -0.86 -10.60
C LEU A 225 1.18 -1.12 -10.95
N THR A 226 0.91 -1.32 -12.22
CA THR A 226 -0.44 -1.58 -12.68
C THR A 226 -0.47 -2.84 -13.53
N TYR A 227 -1.47 -3.66 -13.29
CA TYR A 227 -1.82 -4.81 -14.09
C TYR A 227 -3.30 -4.72 -14.49
N ARG A 228 -3.60 -5.12 -15.71
CA ARG A 228 -4.97 -5.27 -16.20
C ARG A 228 -5.06 -6.63 -16.90
N PRO A 229 -5.98 -7.50 -16.47
CA PRO A 229 -6.26 -8.72 -17.22
C PRO A 229 -6.54 -8.37 -18.68
N GLN A 230 -5.99 -9.16 -19.59
CA GLN A 230 -6.38 -9.06 -20.99
C GLN A 230 -7.84 -9.51 -21.05
N SER A 231 -8.73 -8.67 -21.55
CA SER A 231 -10.07 -9.10 -21.90
C SER A 231 -9.91 -10.08 -23.06
N ASP A 232 -10.36 -11.30 -22.87
CA ASP A 232 -10.59 -12.19 -23.99
C ASP A 232 -11.53 -11.48 -24.95
N ALA A 233 -11.00 -11.13 -26.11
CA ALA A 233 -11.71 -10.42 -27.18
C ALA A 233 -12.67 -11.37 -27.89
#